data_3bde8b81ea8efb22a49de72bfae5139c
#
_entry.id   3bde8b81ea8efb22a49de72bfae5139c
#
_cell.length_a   1.000
_cell.length_b   1.000
_cell.length_c   1.000
_cell.angle_alpha   90.00
_cell.angle_beta   90.00
_cell.angle_gamma   90.00
#
_symmetry.space_group_name_H-M   'P 1'
#
loop_
_entity.id
_entity.type
_entity.pdbx_description
1 polymer ?
#
loop_
_entity_poly.entity_id
_entity_poly.type
_entity_poly.pdbx_seq_one_letter_code
_entity_poly.pdbx_strand_id
1 'polypeptide(L)'
;MAISSADLPLLKPESPPPQKEQVKSSYQPHLDGLRALAILGVLFEHFGVGLPVLLRFGPLSVRFFFVLSGYFITLSLWKLQTEITESNGGGSFLPVCRFYLSRLLRIGPPFYLALILGAIFGIDEVRTNFLWLATFQANNYIAYIGYWPEAISHFWSLAVQEQFYMIWPIVVLTLPKRWFLTTMSAFIVCGLLFRIYCIATDAPTLVRWVTLFGCFDSFAVGALIAYLRQSRVLDQMRYLSKTVLFAMPLVAFGCFFLGRALMTLPEDNLFLALTESVDAVFLAWALSTALVGVKGRYARILSWMPLVYLGRISYGVYVYHVFVIIIFSPLLVPYGLTEDHYAFARIAVLLLLTLVISSFSWHYVEKPFLAWKKALAPGRKRAPAPAEGQVTFA
;
A
#
# COMPACT_ATOMS: atom_id res chain seq x y z
N MET A 1 19.64 -61.31 -47.65
CA MET A 1 20.36 -60.35 -46.81
C MET A 1 19.39 -59.87 -45.71
N ALA A 2 19.51 -60.44 -44.52
CA ALA A 2 18.67 -60.16 -43.39
C ALA A 2 19.33 -58.99 -42.59
N ILE A 3 18.61 -57.87 -42.45
CA ILE A 3 19.09 -56.73 -41.65
C ILE A 3 18.81 -57.04 -40.17
N SER A 4 19.85 -57.04 -39.37
CA SER A 4 19.85 -57.33 -37.96
C SER A 4 19.15 -56.20 -37.19
N SER A 5 18.26 -56.54 -36.23
CA SER A 5 17.45 -55.67 -35.40
C SER A 5 18.19 -55.03 -34.23
N ALA A 6 19.52 -54.80 -34.33
CA ALA A 6 20.35 -54.44 -33.16
C ALA A 6 20.79 -52.96 -33.09
N ASP A 7 20.37 -52.05 -34.00
CA ASP A 7 20.84 -50.68 -34.05
C ASP A 7 19.71 -49.62 -33.92
N LEU A 8 18.76 -49.80 -33.02
CA LEU A 8 17.92 -48.67 -32.61
C LEU A 8 18.56 -48.00 -31.39
N PRO A 9 18.96 -46.70 -31.48
CA PRO A 9 19.39 -45.97 -30.33
C PRO A 9 18.30 -45.83 -29.30
N LEU A 10 18.54 -46.34 -28.09
CA LEU A 10 17.66 -46.14 -26.94
C LEU A 10 17.48 -44.63 -26.69
N LEU A 11 16.29 -44.10 -26.98
CA LEU A 11 15.88 -42.75 -26.57
C LEU A 11 16.07 -42.66 -25.06
N LYS A 12 17.03 -41.82 -24.63
CA LYS A 12 17.16 -41.45 -23.22
C LYS A 12 15.82 -40.88 -22.77
N PRO A 13 15.31 -41.27 -21.58
CA PRO A 13 14.09 -40.69 -21.04
C PRO A 13 14.29 -39.17 -20.94
N GLU A 14 13.38 -38.42 -21.56
CA GLU A 14 13.34 -36.95 -21.42
C GLU A 14 13.35 -36.59 -19.94
N SER A 15 14.26 -35.71 -19.57
CA SER A 15 14.29 -35.14 -18.23
C SER A 15 12.92 -34.54 -17.89
N PRO A 16 12.37 -34.79 -16.69
CA PRO A 16 11.06 -34.24 -16.32
C PRO A 16 11.08 -32.72 -16.51
N PRO A 17 9.96 -32.13 -16.99
CA PRO A 17 9.89 -30.69 -17.20
C PRO A 17 10.29 -29.97 -15.92
N PRO A 18 11.00 -28.84 -16.03
CA PRO A 18 11.50 -28.12 -14.86
C PRO A 18 10.32 -27.82 -13.92
N GLN A 19 10.41 -28.35 -12.71
CA GLN A 19 9.42 -28.08 -11.67
C GLN A 19 9.26 -26.57 -11.59
N LYS A 20 8.02 -26.07 -11.74
CA LYS A 20 7.66 -24.67 -11.52
C LYS A 20 8.20 -24.30 -10.14
N GLU A 21 9.34 -23.62 -10.08
CA GLU A 21 9.84 -23.00 -8.85
C GLU A 21 8.71 -22.14 -8.31
N GLN A 22 8.03 -22.65 -7.30
CA GLN A 22 7.12 -21.85 -6.49
C GLN A 22 7.96 -20.70 -5.97
N VAL A 23 7.72 -19.49 -6.49
CA VAL A 23 8.29 -18.26 -5.95
C VAL A 23 7.85 -18.23 -4.48
N LYS A 24 8.69 -18.77 -3.61
CA LYS A 24 8.53 -18.61 -2.16
C LYS A 24 8.42 -17.11 -1.94
N SER A 25 7.26 -16.65 -1.51
CA SER A 25 7.07 -15.28 -1.05
C SER A 25 8.01 -15.07 0.14
N SER A 26 9.28 -14.83 -0.16
CA SER A 26 10.25 -14.47 0.87
C SER A 26 9.86 -13.08 1.36
N TYR A 27 9.68 -12.94 2.65
CA TYR A 27 9.51 -11.65 3.32
C TYR A 27 10.62 -10.68 2.88
N GLN A 28 10.24 -9.48 2.48
CA GLN A 28 11.15 -8.46 1.95
C GLN A 28 11.20 -7.26 2.91
N PRO A 29 12.16 -7.22 3.85
CA PRO A 29 12.25 -6.18 4.89
C PRO A 29 12.33 -4.76 4.34
N HIS A 30 12.96 -4.57 3.18
CA HIS A 30 13.11 -3.26 2.54
C HIS A 30 11.77 -2.65 2.08
N LEU A 31 10.73 -3.45 1.84
CA LEU A 31 9.38 -2.92 1.58
C LEU A 31 8.74 -2.33 2.84
N ASP A 32 8.98 -2.92 4.00
CA ASP A 32 8.59 -2.30 5.27
C ASP A 32 9.40 -1.01 5.51
N GLY A 33 10.70 -1.00 5.15
CA GLY A 33 11.50 0.23 5.17
C GLY A 33 10.93 1.35 4.31
N LEU A 34 10.44 1.04 3.09
CA LEU A 34 9.76 2.03 2.25
C LEU A 34 8.44 2.52 2.87
N ARG A 35 7.66 1.64 3.49
CA ARG A 35 6.45 2.03 4.23
C ARG A 35 6.78 2.96 5.40
N ALA A 36 7.92 2.74 6.07
CA ALA A 36 8.40 3.61 7.11
C ALA A 36 8.75 4.99 6.58
N LEU A 37 9.43 5.10 5.44
CA LEU A 37 9.69 6.39 4.82
C LEU A 37 8.40 7.12 4.44
N ALA A 38 7.43 6.39 3.90
CA ALA A 38 6.13 6.96 3.56
C ALA A 38 5.38 7.47 4.81
N ILE A 39 5.33 6.69 5.90
CA ILE A 39 4.65 7.16 7.11
C ILE A 39 5.35 8.36 7.76
N LEU A 40 6.68 8.44 7.69
CA LEU A 40 7.42 9.62 8.11
C LEU A 40 7.03 10.85 7.31
N GLY A 41 6.86 10.73 5.98
CA GLY A 41 6.37 11.82 5.14
C GLY A 41 4.98 12.32 5.55
N VAL A 42 4.07 11.43 5.94
CA VAL A 42 2.76 11.79 6.50
C VAL A 42 2.91 12.53 7.83
N LEU A 43 3.76 12.02 8.74
CA LEU A 43 3.96 12.65 10.04
C LEU A 43 4.59 14.05 9.92
N PHE A 44 5.56 14.25 9.02
CA PHE A 44 6.14 15.57 8.76
C PHE A 44 5.11 16.57 8.26
N GLU A 45 4.15 16.15 7.45
CA GLU A 45 3.05 17.03 6.98
C GLU A 45 2.15 17.45 8.14
N HIS A 46 1.74 16.50 9.00
CA HIS A 46 0.75 16.74 10.04
C HIS A 46 1.32 17.36 11.33
N PHE A 47 2.60 17.15 11.61
CA PHE A 47 3.21 17.72 12.83
C PHE A 47 3.68 19.18 12.69
N GLY A 48 3.43 19.80 11.54
CA GLY A 48 3.69 21.22 11.34
C GLY A 48 5.17 21.58 11.24
N VAL A 49 5.97 20.76 10.56
CA VAL A 49 7.41 21.02 10.37
C VAL A 49 7.69 22.24 9.47
N GLY A 50 6.66 22.91 8.96
CA GLY A 50 6.81 24.14 8.17
C GLY A 50 7.60 23.99 6.87
N LEU A 51 7.57 22.79 6.27
CA LEU A 51 8.29 22.54 5.03
C LEU A 51 7.72 23.35 3.87
N PRO A 52 8.58 23.90 2.99
CA PRO A 52 8.14 24.50 1.74
C PRO A 52 7.25 23.53 0.93
N VAL A 53 6.29 24.05 0.18
CA VAL A 53 5.36 23.24 -0.64
C VAL A 53 6.09 22.19 -1.50
N LEU A 54 7.26 22.56 -2.04
CA LEU A 54 8.11 21.67 -2.83
C LEU A 54 8.61 20.43 -2.04
N LEU A 55 8.63 20.50 -0.72
CA LEU A 55 9.10 19.43 0.16
C LEU A 55 7.97 18.78 0.97
N ARG A 56 6.72 19.04 0.63
CA ARG A 56 5.56 18.38 1.24
C ARG A 56 5.42 16.96 0.71
N PHE A 57 5.77 16.00 1.53
CA PHE A 57 5.77 14.59 1.17
C PHE A 57 4.48 13.84 1.56
N GLY A 58 3.58 14.47 2.31
CA GLY A 58 2.33 13.84 2.78
C GLY A 58 1.47 13.28 1.64
N PRO A 59 1.08 14.08 0.64
CA PRO A 59 0.29 13.61 -0.51
C PRO A 59 0.98 12.47 -1.28
N LEU A 60 2.28 12.60 -1.56
CA LEU A 60 3.08 11.56 -2.21
C LEU A 60 3.10 10.26 -1.40
N SER A 61 3.24 10.38 -0.08
CA SER A 61 3.29 9.26 0.85
C SER A 61 1.97 8.48 0.88
N VAL A 62 0.85 9.17 0.88
CA VAL A 62 -0.48 8.55 0.78
C VAL A 62 -0.63 7.83 -0.56
N ARG A 63 -0.25 8.45 -1.68
CA ARG A 63 -0.26 7.82 -3.00
C ARG A 63 0.63 6.58 -3.06
N PHE A 64 1.77 6.58 -2.36
CA PHE A 64 2.62 5.39 -2.25
C PHE A 64 1.90 4.22 -1.58
N PHE A 65 1.11 4.46 -0.52
CA PHE A 65 0.29 3.42 0.10
C PHE A 65 -0.79 2.89 -0.85
N PHE A 66 -1.36 3.73 -1.74
CA PHE A 66 -2.30 3.26 -2.78
C PHE A 66 -1.60 2.38 -3.82
N VAL A 67 -0.42 2.77 -4.29
CA VAL A 67 0.40 1.94 -5.20
C VAL A 67 0.75 0.59 -4.56
N LEU A 68 1.19 0.59 -3.29
CA LEU A 68 1.45 -0.65 -2.54
C LEU A 68 0.18 -1.51 -2.40
N SER A 69 -0.97 -0.87 -2.15
CA SER A 69 -2.26 -1.55 -2.03
C SER A 69 -2.66 -2.21 -3.35
N GLY A 70 -2.58 -1.49 -4.46
CA GLY A 70 -2.82 -2.04 -5.80
C GLY A 70 -1.94 -3.25 -6.09
N TYR A 71 -0.65 -3.15 -5.77
CA TYR A 71 0.32 -4.23 -5.95
C TYR A 71 0.00 -5.47 -5.11
N PHE A 72 -0.10 -5.33 -3.79
CA PHE A 72 -0.27 -6.48 -2.90
C PHE A 72 -1.64 -7.14 -3.00
N ILE A 73 -2.70 -6.34 -3.20
CA ILE A 73 -4.06 -6.86 -3.36
C ILE A 73 -4.17 -7.67 -4.64
N THR A 74 -3.65 -7.15 -5.76
CA THR A 74 -3.66 -7.86 -7.04
C THR A 74 -2.95 -9.21 -6.95
N LEU A 75 -1.76 -9.25 -6.35
CA LEU A 75 -1.05 -10.52 -6.12
C LEU A 75 -1.83 -11.48 -5.21
N SER A 76 -2.50 -10.96 -4.19
CA SER A 76 -3.32 -11.78 -3.27
C SER A 76 -4.52 -12.38 -3.99
N LEU A 77 -5.17 -11.61 -4.86
CA LEU A 77 -6.33 -12.05 -5.64
C LEU A 77 -5.96 -13.07 -6.73
N TRP A 78 -4.80 -12.94 -7.36
CA TRP A 78 -4.35 -13.99 -8.29
C TRP A 78 -4.04 -15.30 -7.60
N LYS A 79 -3.49 -15.27 -6.37
CA LYS A 79 -3.36 -16.49 -5.56
C LYS A 79 -4.72 -17.09 -5.23
N LEU A 80 -5.68 -16.24 -4.84
CA LEU A 80 -7.04 -16.65 -4.58
C LEU A 80 -7.71 -17.26 -5.84
N GLN A 81 -7.53 -16.65 -7.01
CA GLN A 81 -8.01 -17.17 -8.28
C GLN A 81 -7.46 -18.57 -8.58
N THR A 82 -6.17 -18.80 -8.32
CA THR A 82 -5.54 -20.11 -8.47
C THR A 82 -6.14 -21.13 -7.51
N GLU A 83 -6.33 -20.77 -6.23
CA GLU A 83 -6.97 -21.64 -5.23
C GLU A 83 -8.41 -22.03 -5.63
N ILE A 84 -9.20 -21.08 -6.15
CA ILE A 84 -10.57 -21.34 -6.63
C ILE A 84 -10.55 -22.31 -7.83
N THR A 85 -9.62 -22.12 -8.75
CA THR A 85 -9.50 -22.97 -9.95
C THR A 85 -9.05 -24.39 -9.61
N GLU A 86 -8.09 -24.55 -8.68
CA GLU A 86 -7.56 -25.85 -8.25
C GLU A 86 -8.56 -26.64 -7.39
N SER A 87 -9.54 -26.00 -6.76
CA SER A 87 -10.57 -26.65 -5.93
C SER A 87 -11.69 -27.33 -6.75
N ASN A 88 -11.45 -27.64 -8.03
CA ASN A 88 -12.37 -28.36 -8.92
C ASN A 88 -13.77 -27.70 -9.09
N GLY A 89 -13.82 -26.38 -9.13
CA GLY A 89 -15.05 -25.69 -9.54
C GLY A 89 -16.26 -25.86 -8.62
N GLY A 90 -16.09 -26.43 -7.46
CA GLY A 90 -17.12 -26.42 -6.44
C GLY A 90 -17.32 -24.96 -5.97
N GLY A 91 -18.26 -24.23 -6.59
CA GLY A 91 -18.51 -22.80 -6.48
C GLY A 91 -18.55 -22.19 -5.07
N SER A 92 -17.55 -22.52 -4.28
CA SER A 92 -17.42 -22.07 -2.91
C SER A 92 -17.06 -20.58 -2.88
N PHE A 93 -18.01 -19.78 -2.44
CA PHE A 93 -17.79 -18.36 -2.12
C PHE A 93 -16.85 -18.17 -0.91
N LEU A 94 -16.52 -19.26 -0.21
CA LEU A 94 -15.73 -19.26 1.02
C LEU A 94 -14.33 -18.61 0.88
N PRO A 95 -13.54 -18.85 -0.20
CA PRO A 95 -12.25 -18.17 -0.37
C PRO A 95 -12.39 -16.65 -0.49
N VAL A 96 -13.44 -16.17 -1.16
CA VAL A 96 -13.73 -14.73 -1.30
C VAL A 96 -14.13 -14.13 0.05
N CYS A 97 -15.00 -14.79 0.81
CA CYS A 97 -15.35 -14.36 2.18
C CYS A 97 -14.12 -14.30 3.08
N ARG A 98 -13.24 -15.29 3.02
CA ARG A 98 -11.97 -15.30 3.77
C ARG A 98 -11.06 -14.14 3.37
N PHE A 99 -11.02 -13.80 2.10
CA PHE A 99 -10.26 -12.64 1.63
C PHE A 99 -10.76 -11.35 2.31
N TYR A 100 -12.07 -11.05 2.25
CA TYR A 100 -12.65 -9.86 2.89
C TYR A 100 -12.46 -9.88 4.40
N LEU A 101 -12.77 -11.00 5.06
CA LEU A 101 -12.55 -11.15 6.50
C LEU A 101 -11.09 -10.91 6.88
N SER A 102 -10.15 -11.39 6.06
CA SER A 102 -8.73 -11.20 6.29
C SER A 102 -8.29 -9.73 6.19
N ARG A 103 -9.01 -8.92 5.44
CA ARG A 103 -8.79 -7.45 5.34
C ARG A 103 -9.42 -6.75 6.53
N LEU A 104 -10.67 -7.08 6.83
CA LEU A 104 -11.35 -6.53 7.99
C LEU A 104 -10.58 -6.78 9.29
N LEU A 105 -10.05 -7.98 9.52
CA LEU A 105 -9.24 -8.31 10.69
C LEU A 105 -7.89 -7.59 10.74
N ARG A 106 -7.41 -7.08 9.61
CA ARG A 106 -6.17 -6.30 9.56
C ARG A 106 -6.39 -4.82 9.84
N ILE A 107 -7.48 -4.25 9.33
CA ILE A 107 -7.71 -2.80 9.28
C ILE A 107 -8.73 -2.40 10.34
N GLY A 108 -9.80 -3.17 10.49
CA GLY A 108 -10.91 -2.85 11.39
C GLY A 108 -10.51 -2.64 12.85
N PRO A 109 -9.79 -3.56 13.51
CA PRO A 109 -9.57 -3.47 14.95
C PRO A 109 -8.94 -2.16 15.42
N PRO A 110 -7.78 -1.70 14.90
CA PRO A 110 -7.21 -0.42 15.34
C PRO A 110 -8.02 0.79 14.85
N PHE A 111 -8.68 0.69 13.69
CA PHE A 111 -9.53 1.78 13.19
C PHE A 111 -10.76 2.00 14.05
N TYR A 112 -11.55 0.97 14.34
CA TYR A 112 -12.73 1.13 15.19
C TYR A 112 -12.36 1.45 16.64
N LEU A 113 -11.24 0.93 17.14
CA LEU A 113 -10.72 1.34 18.45
C LEU A 113 -10.42 2.85 18.47
N ALA A 114 -9.79 3.39 17.43
CA ALA A 114 -9.52 4.82 17.32
C ALA A 114 -10.80 5.65 17.30
N LEU A 115 -11.83 5.23 16.54
CA LEU A 115 -13.12 5.91 16.51
C LEU A 115 -13.82 5.90 17.87
N ILE A 116 -13.82 4.76 18.55
CA ILE A 116 -14.42 4.61 19.88
C ILE A 116 -13.69 5.49 20.88
N LEU A 117 -12.35 5.45 20.90
CA LEU A 117 -11.56 6.30 21.80
C LEU A 117 -11.74 7.79 21.47
N GLY A 118 -11.74 8.18 20.19
CA GLY A 118 -12.00 9.54 19.77
C GLY A 118 -13.36 10.06 20.25
N ALA A 119 -14.40 9.23 20.16
CA ALA A 119 -15.72 9.55 20.67
C ALA A 119 -15.74 9.65 22.21
N ILE A 120 -15.04 8.76 22.94
CA ILE A 120 -14.96 8.79 24.41
C ILE A 120 -14.20 10.04 24.87
N PHE A 121 -13.07 10.37 24.24
CA PHE A 121 -12.26 11.55 24.57
C PHE A 121 -12.89 12.89 24.12
N GLY A 122 -14.09 12.87 23.54
CA GLY A 122 -14.84 14.08 23.24
C GLY A 122 -14.42 14.77 21.96
N ILE A 123 -13.87 14.05 20.99
CA ILE A 123 -13.61 14.61 19.64
C ILE A 123 -14.96 14.75 18.91
N ASP A 124 -15.50 15.97 18.88
CA ASP A 124 -16.85 16.23 18.34
C ASP A 124 -16.99 15.86 16.87
N GLU A 125 -15.97 16.07 16.05
CA GLU A 125 -15.98 15.64 14.64
C GLU A 125 -16.17 14.11 14.50
N VAL A 126 -15.61 13.31 15.41
CA VAL A 126 -15.78 11.86 15.43
C VAL A 126 -17.20 11.48 15.85
N ARG A 127 -17.75 12.15 16.86
CA ARG A 127 -19.11 11.89 17.36
C ARG A 127 -20.17 12.21 16.33
N THR A 128 -20.10 13.42 15.77
CA THR A 128 -21.06 13.91 14.77
C THR A 128 -21.02 13.13 13.46
N ASN A 129 -19.84 12.69 13.05
CA ASN A 129 -19.64 12.04 11.76
C ASN A 129 -19.41 10.53 11.88
N PHE A 130 -19.77 9.93 13.02
CA PHE A 130 -19.44 8.53 13.33
C PHE A 130 -19.89 7.54 12.23
N LEU A 131 -21.07 7.71 11.66
CA LEU A 131 -21.56 6.82 10.60
C LEU A 131 -20.76 6.95 9.29
N TRP A 132 -20.39 8.18 8.90
CA TRP A 132 -19.53 8.39 7.74
C TRP A 132 -18.17 7.72 7.92
N LEU A 133 -17.61 7.79 9.12
CA LEU A 133 -16.33 7.17 9.45
C LEU A 133 -16.47 5.64 9.52
N ALA A 134 -17.41 5.13 10.30
CA ALA A 134 -17.59 3.70 10.53
C ALA A 134 -17.93 2.91 9.25
N THR A 135 -18.49 3.57 8.25
CA THR A 135 -18.79 2.97 6.93
C THR A 135 -17.73 3.25 5.87
N PHE A 136 -16.57 3.78 6.25
CA PHE A 136 -15.49 4.15 5.32
C PHE A 136 -15.94 5.13 4.22
N GLN A 137 -16.71 6.15 4.62
CA GLN A 137 -17.20 7.21 3.73
C GLN A 137 -16.60 8.60 4.07
N ALA A 138 -15.53 8.65 4.87
CA ALA A 138 -14.88 9.90 5.26
C ALA A 138 -14.46 10.75 4.05
N ASN A 139 -13.98 10.12 2.99
CA ASN A 139 -13.61 10.79 1.74
C ASN A 139 -14.81 11.46 1.04
N ASN A 140 -15.94 10.78 0.98
CA ASN A 140 -17.17 11.32 0.38
C ASN A 140 -17.77 12.43 1.24
N TYR A 141 -17.67 12.31 2.58
CA TYR A 141 -18.04 13.37 3.49
C TYR A 141 -17.20 14.64 3.26
N ILE A 142 -15.88 14.50 3.20
CA ILE A 142 -14.95 15.63 2.97
C ILE A 142 -15.18 16.26 1.59
N ALA A 143 -15.42 15.46 0.55
CA ALA A 143 -15.78 15.95 -0.77
C ALA A 143 -17.10 16.75 -0.75
N TYR A 144 -18.08 16.31 0.05
CA TYR A 144 -19.39 16.95 0.19
C TYR A 144 -19.30 18.29 0.93
N ILE A 145 -18.59 18.35 2.06
CA ILE A 145 -18.46 19.59 2.86
C ILE A 145 -17.51 20.62 2.25
N GLY A 146 -16.57 20.21 1.38
CA GLY A 146 -15.67 21.08 0.64
C GLY A 146 -14.49 21.66 1.44
N TYR A 147 -14.24 21.18 2.67
CA TYR A 147 -13.09 21.60 3.48
C TYR A 147 -12.48 20.42 4.26
N TRP A 148 -11.28 20.63 4.80
CA TRP A 148 -10.57 19.62 5.60
C TRP A 148 -10.98 19.70 7.07
N PRO A 149 -11.70 18.69 7.63
CA PRO A 149 -11.94 18.59 9.06
C PRO A 149 -10.62 18.34 9.79
N GLU A 150 -10.45 18.95 10.97
CA GLU A 150 -9.17 18.91 11.69
C GLU A 150 -8.85 17.51 12.22
N ALA A 151 -9.81 16.85 12.87
CA ALA A 151 -9.59 15.58 13.57
C ALA A 151 -9.70 14.34 12.68
N ILE A 152 -10.47 14.41 11.62
CA ILE A 152 -10.86 13.22 10.81
C ILE A 152 -10.36 13.28 9.37
N SER A 153 -9.69 14.38 8.99
CA SER A 153 -9.22 14.59 7.61
C SER A 153 -8.42 13.41 7.08
N HIS A 154 -7.47 12.88 7.85
CA HIS A 154 -6.58 11.79 7.43
C HIS A 154 -7.34 10.49 7.04
N PHE A 155 -8.54 10.27 7.57
CA PHE A 155 -9.32 9.07 7.25
C PHE A 155 -9.86 9.01 5.82
N TRP A 156 -9.76 10.11 5.04
CA TRP A 156 -10.16 10.09 3.64
C TRP A 156 -9.44 9.01 2.83
N SER A 157 -8.15 8.88 3.01
CA SER A 157 -7.34 7.94 2.23
C SER A 157 -7.59 6.50 2.64
N LEU A 158 -7.88 6.27 3.93
CA LEU A 158 -8.27 4.97 4.44
C LEU A 158 -9.62 4.54 3.86
N ALA A 159 -10.59 5.48 3.77
CA ALA A 159 -11.88 5.24 3.14
C ALA A 159 -11.73 4.88 1.65
N VAL A 160 -10.94 5.64 0.90
CA VAL A 160 -10.63 5.35 -0.52
C VAL A 160 -9.99 3.96 -0.67
N GLN A 161 -9.07 3.61 0.21
CA GLN A 161 -8.40 2.30 0.18
C GLN A 161 -9.38 1.14 0.44
N GLU A 162 -10.30 1.28 1.40
CA GLU A 162 -11.30 0.27 1.70
C GLU A 162 -12.34 0.13 0.57
N GLN A 163 -12.78 1.24 -0.02
CA GLN A 163 -13.63 1.23 -1.21
C GLN A 163 -12.96 0.50 -2.37
N PHE A 164 -11.66 0.74 -2.60
CA PHE A 164 -10.88 -0.01 -3.56
C PHE A 164 -10.85 -1.51 -3.24
N TYR A 165 -10.65 -1.90 -1.98
CA TYR A 165 -10.64 -3.31 -1.55
C TYR A 165 -11.99 -4.00 -1.73
N MET A 166 -13.11 -3.27 -1.67
CA MET A 166 -14.44 -3.82 -1.96
C MET A 166 -14.65 -4.10 -3.46
N ILE A 167 -14.19 -3.21 -4.33
CA ILE A 167 -14.44 -3.29 -5.78
C ILE A 167 -13.40 -4.16 -6.49
N TRP A 168 -12.13 -4.09 -6.07
CA TRP A 168 -11.01 -4.70 -6.78
C TRP A 168 -11.09 -6.23 -6.96
N PRO A 169 -11.59 -7.02 -5.98
CA PRO A 169 -11.79 -8.45 -6.18
C PRO A 169 -12.72 -8.77 -7.34
N ILE A 170 -13.77 -7.98 -7.52
CA ILE A 170 -14.71 -8.17 -8.64
C ILE A 170 -13.94 -7.99 -9.95
N VAL A 171 -13.17 -6.91 -10.10
CA VAL A 171 -12.39 -6.64 -11.30
C VAL A 171 -11.38 -7.77 -11.57
N VAL A 172 -10.56 -8.14 -10.60
CA VAL A 172 -9.47 -9.11 -10.82
C VAL A 172 -9.96 -10.53 -11.03
N LEU A 173 -11.03 -10.95 -10.35
CA LEU A 173 -11.54 -12.32 -10.46
C LEU A 173 -12.40 -12.55 -11.71
N THR A 174 -13.05 -11.51 -12.24
CA THR A 174 -13.90 -11.62 -13.44
C THR A 174 -13.17 -11.24 -14.73
N LEU A 175 -12.10 -10.41 -14.65
CA LEU A 175 -11.41 -9.91 -15.81
C LEU A 175 -10.52 -10.99 -16.45
N PRO A 176 -10.69 -11.33 -17.74
CA PRO A 176 -9.75 -12.20 -18.44
C PRO A 176 -8.33 -11.60 -18.46
N LYS A 177 -7.32 -12.42 -18.23
CA LYS A 177 -5.90 -11.96 -18.14
C LYS A 177 -5.44 -11.16 -19.36
N ARG A 178 -5.96 -11.47 -20.55
CA ARG A 178 -5.66 -10.76 -21.81
C ARG A 178 -6.06 -9.28 -21.78
N TRP A 179 -7.09 -8.91 -21.02
CA TRP A 179 -7.59 -7.55 -20.92
C TRP A 179 -7.00 -6.79 -19.75
N PHE A 180 -6.20 -7.46 -18.88
CA PHE A 180 -5.71 -6.86 -17.65
C PHE A 180 -4.90 -5.58 -17.91
N LEU A 181 -3.94 -5.64 -18.83
CA LEU A 181 -3.11 -4.47 -19.19
C LEU A 181 -3.96 -3.30 -19.71
N THR A 182 -4.89 -3.59 -20.64
CA THR A 182 -5.80 -2.57 -21.20
C THR A 182 -6.66 -1.93 -20.11
N THR A 183 -7.19 -2.74 -19.19
CA THR A 183 -8.02 -2.24 -18.07
C THR A 183 -7.21 -1.37 -17.10
N MET A 184 -5.96 -1.76 -16.79
CA MET A 184 -5.09 -0.92 -15.93
C MET A 184 -4.76 0.40 -16.61
N SER A 185 -4.44 0.38 -17.91
CA SER A 185 -4.23 1.60 -18.69
C SER A 185 -5.49 2.47 -18.72
N ALA A 186 -6.67 1.87 -18.88
CA ALA A 186 -7.93 2.60 -18.83
C ALA A 186 -8.16 3.27 -17.47
N PHE A 187 -7.88 2.60 -16.34
CA PHE A 187 -8.02 3.22 -15.02
C PHE A 187 -7.04 4.37 -14.80
N ILE A 188 -5.81 4.28 -15.30
CA ILE A 188 -4.84 5.39 -15.24
C ILE A 188 -5.39 6.60 -16.01
N VAL A 189 -5.87 6.36 -17.23
CA VAL A 189 -6.47 7.42 -18.07
C VAL A 189 -7.75 7.98 -17.43
N CYS A 190 -8.64 7.12 -16.90
CA CYS A 190 -9.85 7.55 -16.22
C CYS A 190 -9.56 8.45 -15.01
N GLY A 191 -8.54 8.15 -14.21
CA GLY A 191 -8.14 9.00 -13.09
C GLY A 191 -7.72 10.40 -13.55
N LEU A 192 -6.92 10.48 -14.61
CA LEU A 192 -6.53 11.76 -15.21
C LEU A 192 -7.73 12.51 -15.78
N LEU A 193 -8.55 11.85 -16.60
CA LEU A 193 -9.73 12.46 -17.20
C LEU A 193 -10.74 12.95 -16.16
N PHE A 194 -10.92 12.20 -15.07
CA PHE A 194 -11.77 12.63 -13.96
C PHE A 194 -11.27 13.92 -13.31
N ARG A 195 -9.96 14.05 -13.07
CA ARG A 195 -9.37 15.29 -12.52
C ARG A 195 -9.50 16.47 -13.48
N ILE A 196 -9.29 16.22 -14.79
CA ILE A 196 -9.53 17.25 -15.83
C ILE A 196 -10.99 17.67 -15.83
N TYR A 197 -11.92 16.72 -15.75
CA TYR A 197 -13.36 17.00 -15.68
C TYR A 197 -13.70 17.85 -14.46
N CYS A 198 -13.19 17.52 -13.28
CA CYS A 198 -13.41 18.32 -12.06
C CYS A 198 -12.94 19.77 -12.21
N ILE A 199 -11.78 19.98 -12.83
CA ILE A 199 -11.25 21.34 -13.09
C ILE A 199 -12.12 22.07 -14.13
N ALA A 200 -12.49 21.41 -15.21
CA ALA A 200 -13.28 22.00 -16.29
C ALA A 200 -14.73 22.36 -15.88
N THR A 201 -15.23 21.73 -14.81
CA THR A 201 -16.58 21.97 -14.27
C THR A 201 -16.58 22.78 -12.98
N ASP A 202 -15.44 23.35 -12.59
CA ASP A 202 -15.26 24.10 -11.33
C ASP A 202 -15.73 23.30 -10.08
N ALA A 203 -15.60 21.98 -10.14
CA ALA A 203 -15.94 21.14 -9.00
C ALA A 203 -14.99 21.44 -7.82
N PRO A 204 -15.47 21.34 -6.55
CA PRO A 204 -14.63 21.57 -5.39
C PRO A 204 -13.32 20.78 -5.46
N THR A 205 -12.20 21.44 -5.20
CA THR A 205 -10.83 20.86 -5.31
C THR A 205 -10.71 19.51 -4.60
N LEU A 206 -11.36 19.37 -3.45
CA LEU A 206 -11.32 18.12 -2.67
C LEU A 206 -11.96 16.95 -3.40
N VAL A 207 -12.95 17.16 -4.26
CA VAL A 207 -13.60 16.08 -5.03
C VAL A 207 -12.56 15.33 -5.88
N ARG A 208 -11.66 16.04 -6.56
CA ARG A 208 -10.63 15.40 -7.38
C ARG A 208 -9.56 14.68 -6.56
N TRP A 209 -9.33 15.13 -5.32
CA TRP A 209 -8.24 14.62 -4.48
C TRP A 209 -8.63 13.41 -3.65
N VAL A 210 -9.84 13.47 -3.03
CA VAL A 210 -10.22 12.50 -2.00
C VAL A 210 -11.17 11.41 -2.51
N THR A 211 -11.66 11.49 -3.77
CA THR A 211 -12.54 10.45 -4.28
C THR A 211 -11.75 9.26 -4.87
N LEU A 212 -12.38 8.10 -4.87
CA LEU A 212 -11.78 6.89 -5.43
C LEU A 212 -11.40 7.07 -6.91
N PHE A 213 -12.23 7.77 -7.70
CA PHE A 213 -11.97 8.04 -9.12
C PHE A 213 -10.69 8.87 -9.32
N GLY A 214 -10.47 9.89 -8.50
CA GLY A 214 -9.26 10.70 -8.53
C GLY A 214 -7.98 9.95 -8.15
N CYS A 215 -8.13 8.76 -7.53
CA CYS A 215 -7.02 7.93 -7.05
C CYS A 215 -6.78 6.66 -7.88
N PHE A 216 -7.59 6.40 -8.91
CA PHE A 216 -7.52 5.16 -9.70
C PHE A 216 -6.15 4.90 -10.32
N ASP A 217 -5.46 5.93 -10.77
CA ASP A 217 -4.13 5.82 -11.36
C ASP A 217 -3.11 5.20 -10.40
N SER A 218 -3.09 5.63 -9.15
CA SER A 218 -2.16 5.11 -8.14
C SER A 218 -2.37 3.61 -7.86
N PHE A 219 -3.62 3.17 -7.71
CA PHE A 219 -3.93 1.76 -7.53
C PHE A 219 -3.64 0.93 -8.79
N ALA A 220 -4.01 1.45 -9.97
CA ALA A 220 -3.78 0.79 -11.25
C ALA A 220 -2.30 0.63 -11.56
N VAL A 221 -1.47 1.63 -11.24
CA VAL A 221 -0.01 1.56 -11.35
C VAL A 221 0.54 0.43 -10.48
N GLY A 222 0.07 0.31 -9.24
CA GLY A 222 0.46 -0.80 -8.35
C GLY A 222 0.07 -2.17 -8.92
N ALA A 223 -1.14 -2.30 -9.45
CA ALA A 223 -1.62 -3.52 -10.09
C ALA A 223 -0.84 -3.86 -11.38
N LEU A 224 -0.48 -2.84 -12.16
CA LEU A 224 0.36 -2.99 -13.35
C LEU A 224 1.75 -3.53 -12.99
N ILE A 225 2.37 -3.00 -11.94
CA ILE A 225 3.66 -3.50 -11.44
C ILE A 225 3.54 -4.98 -10.99
N ALA A 226 2.43 -5.37 -10.35
CA ALA A 226 2.17 -6.77 -10.02
C ALA A 226 2.11 -7.66 -11.28
N TYR A 227 1.46 -7.18 -12.34
CA TYR A 227 1.38 -7.86 -13.63
C TYR A 227 2.76 -8.00 -14.28
N LEU A 228 3.54 -6.93 -14.38
CA LEU A 228 4.87 -6.93 -14.96
C LEU A 228 5.84 -7.85 -14.19
N ARG A 229 5.68 -7.96 -12.88
CA ARG A 229 6.46 -8.89 -12.06
C ARG A 229 6.07 -10.34 -12.34
N GLN A 230 4.78 -10.66 -12.44
CA GLN A 230 4.32 -12.02 -12.70
C GLN A 230 4.68 -12.49 -14.10
N SER A 231 4.67 -11.59 -15.09
CA SER A 231 5.11 -11.87 -16.47
C SER A 231 6.63 -11.93 -16.63
N ARG A 232 7.41 -11.77 -15.54
CA ARG A 232 8.88 -11.69 -15.53
C ARG A 232 9.48 -10.53 -16.33
N VAL A 233 8.67 -9.61 -16.83
CA VAL A 233 9.16 -8.42 -17.55
C VAL A 233 10.04 -7.57 -16.64
N LEU A 234 9.68 -7.40 -15.36
CA LEU A 234 10.53 -6.69 -14.39
C LEU A 234 11.89 -7.38 -14.19
N ASP A 235 11.94 -8.70 -14.24
CA ASP A 235 13.21 -9.43 -14.13
C ASP A 235 14.08 -9.22 -15.36
N GLN A 236 13.46 -9.12 -16.55
CA GLN A 236 14.15 -8.80 -17.80
C GLN A 236 14.67 -7.35 -17.81
N MET A 237 13.91 -6.41 -17.23
CA MET A 237 14.37 -5.01 -17.05
C MET A 237 15.67 -4.90 -16.23
N ARG A 238 16.01 -5.91 -15.44
CA ARG A 238 17.27 -6.03 -14.70
C ARG A 238 18.50 -6.06 -15.61
N TYR A 239 18.31 -6.49 -16.85
CA TYR A 239 19.37 -6.56 -17.88
C TYR A 239 19.36 -5.32 -18.80
N LEU A 240 18.40 -4.41 -18.66
CA LEU A 240 18.42 -3.13 -19.33
C LEU A 240 19.70 -2.38 -18.95
N SER A 241 20.33 -1.76 -19.95
CA SER A 241 21.62 -1.11 -19.81
C SER A 241 21.66 -0.21 -18.57
N LYS A 242 22.83 -0.08 -17.95
CA LYS A 242 23.06 0.85 -16.83
C LYS A 242 22.51 2.25 -17.13
N THR A 243 22.51 2.66 -18.40
CA THR A 243 21.96 3.93 -18.89
C THR A 243 20.47 4.08 -18.57
N VAL A 244 19.66 3.04 -18.80
CA VAL A 244 18.21 3.08 -18.48
C VAL A 244 18.00 3.11 -16.97
N LEU A 245 18.81 2.36 -16.22
CA LEU A 245 18.78 2.39 -14.74
C LEU A 245 19.15 3.78 -14.16
N PHE A 246 20.02 4.54 -14.84
CA PHE A 246 20.36 5.90 -14.45
C PHE A 246 19.38 6.95 -15.00
N ALA A 247 18.86 6.79 -16.21
CA ALA A 247 17.91 7.72 -16.80
C ALA A 247 16.53 7.68 -16.14
N MET A 248 16.04 6.50 -15.75
CA MET A 248 14.74 6.36 -15.08
C MET A 248 14.67 7.12 -13.74
N PRO A 249 15.66 7.05 -12.83
CA PRO A 249 15.69 7.89 -11.65
C PRO A 249 15.66 9.39 -11.95
N LEU A 250 16.39 9.81 -12.97
CA LEU A 250 16.45 11.22 -13.36
C LEU A 250 15.08 11.71 -13.89
N VAL A 251 14.44 10.90 -14.73
CA VAL A 251 13.09 11.17 -15.22
C VAL A 251 12.08 11.18 -14.07
N ALA A 252 12.12 10.17 -13.19
CA ALA A 252 11.23 10.08 -12.04
C ALA A 252 11.43 11.26 -11.07
N PHE A 253 12.66 11.68 -10.84
CA PHE A 253 12.99 12.84 -10.03
C PHE A 253 12.52 14.15 -10.70
N GLY A 254 12.76 14.29 -12.02
CA GLY A 254 12.23 15.42 -12.79
C GLY A 254 10.70 15.49 -12.74
N CYS A 255 10.02 14.36 -12.88
CA CYS A 255 8.58 14.24 -12.74
C CYS A 255 8.11 14.66 -11.32
N PHE A 256 8.80 14.19 -10.27
CA PHE A 256 8.49 14.56 -8.89
C PHE A 256 8.56 16.08 -8.68
N PHE A 257 9.67 16.73 -9.09
CA PHE A 257 9.82 18.16 -8.94
C PHE A 257 8.85 18.95 -9.82
N LEU A 258 8.57 18.48 -11.02
CA LEU A 258 7.54 19.07 -11.88
C LEU A 258 6.17 19.00 -11.18
N GLY A 259 5.79 17.86 -10.61
CA GLY A 259 4.57 17.72 -9.84
C GLY A 259 4.49 18.71 -8.67
N ARG A 260 5.59 18.88 -7.94
CA ARG A 260 5.65 19.88 -6.84
C ARG A 260 5.58 21.31 -7.34
N ALA A 261 6.23 21.63 -8.46
CA ALA A 261 6.13 22.94 -9.07
C ALA A 261 4.71 23.22 -9.58
N LEU A 262 4.03 22.25 -10.17
CA LEU A 262 2.64 22.38 -10.59
C LEU A 262 1.69 22.66 -9.42
N MET A 263 1.96 22.12 -8.21
CA MET A 263 1.17 22.40 -7.01
C MET A 263 1.23 23.87 -6.53
N THR A 264 2.15 24.68 -7.04
CA THR A 264 2.22 26.12 -6.76
C THR A 264 1.34 26.96 -7.71
N LEU A 265 0.77 26.34 -8.74
CA LEU A 265 -0.11 27.00 -9.68
C LEU A 265 -1.51 27.22 -9.07
N PRO A 266 -2.29 28.19 -9.59
CA PRO A 266 -3.68 28.38 -9.20
C PRO A 266 -4.50 27.09 -9.34
N GLU A 267 -5.50 26.90 -8.48
CA GLU A 267 -6.28 25.64 -8.41
C GLU A 267 -7.12 25.36 -9.66
N ASP A 268 -7.45 26.37 -10.43
CA ASP A 268 -8.13 26.31 -11.72
C ASP A 268 -7.22 25.91 -12.89
N ASN A 269 -5.92 25.77 -12.63
CA ASN A 269 -4.96 25.43 -13.68
C ASN A 269 -5.06 23.96 -14.07
N LEU A 270 -5.30 23.70 -15.37
CA LEU A 270 -5.45 22.36 -15.92
C LEU A 270 -4.22 21.47 -15.70
N PHE A 271 -3.01 22.05 -15.59
CA PHE A 271 -1.79 21.29 -15.31
C PHE A 271 -1.81 20.62 -13.93
N LEU A 272 -2.61 21.10 -12.98
CA LEU A 272 -2.78 20.42 -11.68
C LEU A 272 -3.37 19.02 -11.80
N ALA A 273 -4.17 18.75 -12.85
CA ALA A 273 -4.65 17.39 -13.11
C ALA A 273 -3.54 16.37 -13.35
N LEU A 274 -2.36 16.85 -13.80
CA LEU A 274 -1.20 16.00 -14.08
C LEU A 274 -0.40 15.65 -12.83
N THR A 275 -0.56 16.39 -11.73
CA THR A 275 0.32 16.28 -10.55
C THR A 275 0.34 14.86 -10.00
N GLU A 276 -0.83 14.25 -9.76
CA GLU A 276 -0.89 12.90 -9.19
C GLU A 276 -0.42 11.83 -10.18
N SER A 277 -0.67 12.03 -11.50
CA SER A 277 -0.16 11.11 -12.52
C SER A 277 1.36 11.16 -12.61
N VAL A 278 1.96 12.34 -12.44
CA VAL A 278 3.41 12.53 -12.36
C VAL A 278 3.98 11.87 -11.10
N ASP A 279 3.33 12.05 -9.95
CA ASP A 279 3.68 11.35 -8.71
C ASP A 279 3.59 9.82 -8.90
N ALA A 280 2.57 9.32 -9.62
CA ALA A 280 2.43 7.88 -9.89
C ALA A 280 3.59 7.30 -10.71
N VAL A 281 4.17 8.06 -11.65
CA VAL A 281 5.38 7.65 -12.41
C VAL A 281 6.58 7.50 -11.48
N PHE A 282 6.80 8.48 -10.60
CA PHE A 282 7.86 8.41 -9.59
C PHE A 282 7.69 7.20 -8.65
N LEU A 283 6.47 6.98 -8.16
CA LEU A 283 6.16 5.87 -7.25
C LEU A 283 6.27 4.50 -7.94
N ALA A 284 5.90 4.41 -9.23
CA ALA A 284 6.11 3.22 -10.04
C ALA A 284 7.59 2.86 -10.14
N TRP A 285 8.43 3.84 -10.39
CA TRP A 285 9.88 3.65 -10.40
C TRP A 285 10.41 3.19 -9.03
N ALA A 286 10.05 3.88 -7.95
CA ALA A 286 10.51 3.59 -6.60
C ALA A 286 10.13 2.15 -6.17
N LEU A 287 8.87 1.75 -6.40
CA LEU A 287 8.41 0.40 -6.08
C LEU A 287 9.08 -0.65 -6.98
N SER A 288 9.15 -0.43 -8.29
CA SER A 288 9.77 -1.36 -9.23
C SER A 288 11.23 -1.61 -8.89
N THR A 289 11.99 -0.56 -8.58
CA THR A 289 13.39 -0.63 -8.15
C THR A 289 13.54 -1.45 -6.87
N ALA A 290 12.66 -1.23 -5.89
CA ALA A 290 12.66 -2.00 -4.65
C ALA A 290 12.36 -3.48 -4.89
N LEU A 291 11.44 -3.81 -5.79
CA LEU A 291 11.03 -5.18 -6.11
C LEU A 291 12.08 -5.96 -6.92
N VAL A 292 12.79 -5.31 -7.82
CA VAL A 292 13.90 -5.92 -8.60
C VAL A 292 15.07 -6.29 -7.69
N GLY A 293 15.14 -5.68 -6.52
CA GLY A 293 16.11 -5.97 -5.48
C GLY A 293 17.12 -4.85 -5.31
N VAL A 294 16.90 -4.05 -4.30
CA VAL A 294 17.88 -3.07 -3.83
C VAL A 294 19.09 -3.82 -3.28
N LYS A 295 20.29 -3.53 -3.79
CA LYS A 295 21.54 -4.14 -3.32
C LYS A 295 22.42 -3.12 -2.61
N GLY A 296 23.40 -3.62 -1.85
CA GLY A 296 24.44 -2.79 -1.23
C GLY A 296 23.92 -1.92 -0.08
N ARG A 297 24.38 -0.67 -0.03
CA ARG A 297 24.11 0.27 1.06
C ARG A 297 22.62 0.59 1.22
N TYR A 298 21.90 0.80 0.12
CA TYR A 298 20.47 1.13 0.13
C TYR A 298 19.62 -0.02 0.69
N ALA A 299 19.90 -1.27 0.32
CA ALA A 299 19.25 -2.43 0.89
C ALA A 299 19.45 -2.50 2.41
N ARG A 300 20.68 -2.22 2.88
CA ARG A 300 21.02 -2.23 4.30
C ARG A 300 20.25 -1.15 5.07
N ILE A 301 20.16 0.07 4.52
CA ILE A 301 19.40 1.17 5.12
C ILE A 301 17.92 0.81 5.21
N LEU A 302 17.29 0.41 4.10
CA LEU A 302 15.85 0.07 4.07
C LEU A 302 15.52 -1.18 4.91
N SER A 303 16.48 -2.05 5.16
CA SER A 303 16.32 -3.24 6.00
C SER A 303 16.80 -3.03 7.44
N TRP A 304 17.15 -1.80 7.83
CA TRP A 304 17.52 -1.46 9.19
C TRP A 304 16.35 -1.69 10.15
N MET A 305 16.59 -2.46 11.23
CA MET A 305 15.53 -2.99 12.09
C MET A 305 14.55 -1.92 12.64
N PRO A 306 14.98 -0.75 13.12
CA PRO A 306 14.07 0.30 13.56
C PRO A 306 13.16 0.79 12.42
N LEU A 307 13.70 0.95 11.21
CA LEU A 307 12.93 1.38 10.05
C LEU A 307 11.91 0.30 9.64
N VAL A 308 12.33 -0.96 9.62
CA VAL A 308 11.44 -2.11 9.36
C VAL A 308 10.34 -2.21 10.42
N TYR A 309 10.67 -1.97 11.68
CA TYR A 309 9.67 -1.98 12.76
C TYR A 309 8.65 -0.86 12.58
N LEU A 310 9.10 0.37 12.30
CA LEU A 310 8.22 1.50 11.99
C LEU A 310 7.29 1.19 10.81
N GLY A 311 7.81 0.57 9.75
CA GLY A 311 7.01 0.13 8.61
C GLY A 311 5.95 -0.90 8.97
N ARG A 312 6.22 -1.80 9.92
CA ARG A 312 5.25 -2.78 10.41
C ARG A 312 4.10 -2.14 11.17
N ILE A 313 4.41 -1.17 12.04
CA ILE A 313 3.40 -0.45 12.84
C ILE A 313 2.81 0.75 12.10
N SER A 314 3.21 1.02 10.85
CA SER A 314 2.84 2.22 10.07
C SER A 314 1.34 2.44 9.96
N TYR A 315 0.54 1.36 10.00
CA TYR A 315 -0.91 1.47 9.99
C TYR A 315 -1.45 2.09 11.28
N GLY A 316 -1.04 1.60 12.45
CA GLY A 316 -1.41 2.19 13.73
C GLY A 316 -0.92 3.64 13.84
N VAL A 317 0.33 3.92 13.41
CA VAL A 317 0.86 5.29 13.36
C VAL A 317 -0.05 6.20 12.53
N TYR A 318 -0.49 5.73 11.35
CA TYR A 318 -1.39 6.48 10.50
C TYR A 318 -2.76 6.74 11.16
N VAL A 319 -3.31 5.75 11.82
CA VAL A 319 -4.64 5.85 12.45
C VAL A 319 -4.64 6.81 13.66
N TYR A 320 -3.58 6.78 14.47
CA TYR A 320 -3.58 7.49 15.76
C TYR A 320 -2.93 8.88 15.75
N HIS A 321 -2.05 9.20 14.80
CA HIS A 321 -1.21 10.40 14.87
C HIS A 321 -1.99 11.72 15.02
N VAL A 322 -3.11 11.89 14.28
CA VAL A 322 -3.92 13.12 14.38
C VAL A 322 -4.62 13.21 15.75
N PHE A 323 -5.12 12.09 16.26
CA PHE A 323 -5.74 12.06 17.58
C PHE A 323 -4.72 12.35 18.69
N VAL A 324 -3.48 11.88 18.52
CA VAL A 324 -2.37 12.26 19.43
C VAL A 324 -2.13 13.77 19.40
N ILE A 325 -2.12 14.37 18.20
CA ILE A 325 -1.96 15.83 18.09
C ILE A 325 -3.11 16.53 18.83
N ILE A 326 -4.35 16.19 18.55
CA ILE A 326 -5.52 16.89 19.09
C ILE A 326 -5.63 16.73 20.61
N ILE A 327 -5.39 15.54 21.13
CA ILE A 327 -5.56 15.25 22.57
C ILE A 327 -4.38 15.78 23.37
N PHE A 328 -3.15 15.62 22.89
CA PHE A 328 -1.95 15.90 23.68
C PHE A 328 -1.35 17.29 23.43
N SER A 329 -1.54 17.92 22.25
CA SER A 329 -1.01 19.28 22.02
C SER A 329 -1.48 20.30 23.04
N PRO A 330 -2.77 20.38 23.40
CA PRO A 330 -3.22 21.32 24.42
C PRO A 330 -2.57 21.09 25.78
N LEU A 331 -2.24 19.84 26.12
CA LEU A 331 -1.60 19.49 27.38
C LEU A 331 -0.12 19.91 27.45
N LEU A 332 0.50 20.19 26.30
CA LEU A 332 1.91 20.63 26.22
C LEU A 332 2.07 22.15 26.33
N VAL A 333 0.99 22.91 26.08
CA VAL A 333 1.00 24.40 26.15
C VAL A 333 1.45 24.94 27.52
N PRO A 334 0.98 24.43 28.68
CA PRO A 334 1.39 24.91 29.99
C PRO A 334 2.90 24.74 30.26
N TYR A 335 3.57 23.85 29.52
CA TYR A 335 5.02 23.61 29.62
C TYR A 335 5.83 24.43 28.61
N GLY A 336 5.20 25.38 27.90
CA GLY A 336 5.84 26.22 26.90
C GLY A 336 6.11 25.53 25.56
N LEU A 337 5.63 24.29 25.37
CA LEU A 337 5.81 23.53 24.13
C LEU A 337 4.71 23.89 23.12
N THR A 338 4.85 25.05 22.49
CA THR A 338 3.91 25.59 21.48
C THR A 338 4.50 25.48 20.08
N GLU A 339 3.72 25.87 19.06
CA GLU A 339 4.20 25.92 17.65
C GLU A 339 5.27 26.99 17.45
N ASP A 340 5.17 28.10 18.16
CA ASP A 340 6.08 29.23 18.06
C ASP A 340 7.34 29.04 18.92
N HIS A 341 7.21 28.36 20.08
CA HIS A 341 8.30 28.12 20.99
C HIS A 341 8.53 26.62 21.18
N TYR A 342 9.78 26.18 21.07
CA TYR A 342 10.17 24.78 21.24
C TYR A 342 9.44 23.80 20.31
N ALA A 343 9.09 24.22 19.09
CA ALA A 343 8.38 23.40 18.09
C ALA A 343 8.99 22.01 17.91
N PHE A 344 10.32 21.89 17.84
CA PHE A 344 10.99 20.61 17.71
C PHE A 344 10.79 19.69 18.93
N ALA A 345 10.81 20.26 20.16
CA ALA A 345 10.56 19.49 21.37
C ALA A 345 9.10 19.01 21.42
N ARG A 346 8.13 19.86 21.06
CA ARG A 346 6.72 19.49 20.90
C ARG A 346 6.56 18.34 19.91
N ILE A 347 7.14 18.46 18.71
CA ILE A 347 7.09 17.44 17.67
C ILE A 347 7.71 16.13 18.17
N ALA A 348 8.85 16.18 18.86
CA ALA A 348 9.51 15.00 19.41
C ALA A 348 8.62 14.27 20.42
N VAL A 349 7.95 15.00 21.32
CA VAL A 349 7.01 14.43 22.30
C VAL A 349 5.81 13.79 21.60
N LEU A 350 5.16 14.49 20.67
CA LEU A 350 4.01 13.97 19.94
C LEU A 350 4.38 12.75 19.09
N LEU A 351 5.56 12.78 18.46
CA LEU A 351 6.08 11.63 17.71
C LEU A 351 6.31 10.43 18.62
N LEU A 352 6.96 10.64 19.77
CA LEU A 352 7.19 9.58 20.76
C LEU A 352 5.86 8.98 21.24
N LEU A 353 4.89 9.81 21.62
CA LEU A 353 3.56 9.35 22.02
C LEU A 353 2.87 8.54 20.94
N THR A 354 2.92 9.02 19.69
CA THR A 354 2.37 8.30 18.54
C THR A 354 3.01 6.92 18.37
N LEU A 355 4.33 6.83 18.48
CA LEU A 355 5.06 5.56 18.36
C LEU A 355 4.74 4.61 19.51
N VAL A 356 4.65 5.11 20.75
CA VAL A 356 4.28 4.31 21.92
C VAL A 356 2.87 3.76 21.79
N ILE A 357 1.87 4.60 21.48
CA ILE A 357 0.49 4.20 21.32
C ILE A 357 0.35 3.20 20.17
N SER A 358 1.01 3.44 19.04
CA SER A 358 0.97 2.54 17.88
C SER A 358 1.66 1.21 18.15
N SER A 359 2.77 1.22 18.90
CA SER A 359 3.44 -0.02 19.33
C SER A 359 2.58 -0.81 20.28
N PHE A 360 1.90 -0.16 21.22
CA PHE A 360 0.94 -0.80 22.11
C PHE A 360 -0.22 -1.43 21.30
N SER A 361 -0.83 -0.64 20.41
CA SER A 361 -1.88 -1.14 19.51
C SER A 361 -1.41 -2.34 18.68
N TRP A 362 -0.21 -2.29 18.13
CA TRP A 362 0.36 -3.40 17.37
C TRP A 362 0.43 -4.70 18.18
N HIS A 363 0.91 -4.64 19.41
CA HIS A 363 1.12 -5.83 20.23
C HIS A 363 -0.18 -6.39 20.82
N TYR A 364 -1.07 -5.52 21.26
CA TYR A 364 -2.27 -5.93 22.03
C TYR A 364 -3.57 -5.92 21.20
N VAL A 365 -3.61 -5.20 20.07
CA VAL A 365 -4.78 -5.16 19.19
C VAL A 365 -4.48 -5.85 17.86
N GLU A 366 -3.56 -5.31 17.05
CA GLU A 366 -3.38 -5.78 15.68
C GLU A 366 -2.85 -7.22 15.58
N LYS A 367 -1.78 -7.54 16.32
CA LYS A 367 -1.13 -8.85 16.28
C LYS A 367 -2.04 -10.00 16.69
N PRO A 368 -2.88 -9.92 17.74
CA PRO A 368 -3.86 -10.96 18.06
C PRO A 368 -4.88 -11.21 16.96
N PHE A 369 -5.46 -10.15 16.36
CA PHE A 369 -6.40 -10.31 15.25
C PHE A 369 -5.74 -10.89 13.99
N LEU A 370 -4.48 -10.55 13.73
CA LEU A 370 -3.70 -11.17 12.66
C LEU A 370 -3.37 -12.66 12.94
N ALA A 371 -3.28 -13.07 14.20
CA ALA A 371 -3.14 -14.49 14.55
C ALA A 371 -4.43 -15.26 14.24
N TRP A 372 -5.62 -14.71 14.54
CA TRP A 372 -6.90 -15.27 14.13
C TRP A 372 -7.02 -15.42 12.61
N LYS A 373 -6.57 -14.41 11.86
CA LYS A 373 -6.50 -14.50 10.39
C LYS A 373 -5.69 -15.73 9.93
N LYS A 374 -4.58 -16.05 10.58
CA LYS A 374 -3.77 -17.23 10.24
C LYS A 374 -4.50 -18.54 10.56
N ALA A 375 -5.28 -18.57 11.63
CA ALA A 375 -6.08 -19.72 12.01
C ALA A 375 -7.24 -20.00 11.03
N LEU A 376 -7.79 -18.94 10.40
CA LEU A 376 -8.84 -19.04 9.38
C LEU A 376 -8.32 -19.43 7.98
N ALA A 377 -7.00 -19.44 7.78
CA ALA A 377 -6.42 -19.92 6.54
C ALA A 377 -6.63 -21.45 6.42
N PRO A 378 -7.00 -22.00 5.22
CA PRO A 378 -7.13 -23.43 5.04
C PRO A 378 -5.82 -24.09 5.46
N GLY A 379 -5.94 -25.13 6.30
CA GLY A 379 -4.79 -25.78 6.89
C GLY A 379 -3.80 -26.23 5.82
N ARG A 380 -2.66 -25.59 5.78
CA ARG A 380 -1.48 -26.23 5.23
C ARG A 380 -1.37 -27.55 6.01
N LYS A 381 -1.61 -28.69 5.35
CA LYS A 381 -1.23 -29.99 5.91
C LYS A 381 0.15 -29.78 6.52
N ARG A 382 0.27 -29.87 7.84
CA ARG A 382 1.57 -29.89 8.49
C ARG A 382 2.35 -30.97 7.75
N ALA A 383 3.45 -30.60 7.11
CA ALA A 383 4.39 -31.60 6.66
C ALA A 383 4.63 -32.50 7.88
N PRO A 384 4.54 -33.82 7.72
CA PRO A 384 4.83 -34.74 8.84
C PRO A 384 6.17 -34.30 9.42
N ALA A 385 6.22 -34.20 10.75
CA ALA A 385 7.46 -33.95 11.46
C ALA A 385 8.48 -34.95 10.94
N PRO A 386 9.73 -34.56 10.64
CA PRO A 386 10.75 -35.54 10.30
C PRO A 386 10.75 -36.58 11.43
N ALA A 387 10.62 -37.85 11.03
CA ALA A 387 10.65 -38.95 11.97
C ALA A 387 11.95 -38.84 12.79
N GLU A 388 11.82 -38.66 14.10
CA GLU A 388 12.92 -38.87 15.03
C GLU A 388 13.33 -40.34 14.92
N GLY A 389 14.53 -40.57 14.52
CA GLY A 389 15.11 -41.91 14.59
C GLY A 389 15.97 -42.27 13.39
N GLN A 390 17.22 -41.94 13.48
CA GLN A 390 18.33 -42.90 13.46
C GLN A 390 19.65 -42.12 13.39
N VAL A 391 20.18 -41.88 14.59
CA VAL A 391 21.61 -41.65 14.77
C VAL A 391 22.29 -42.99 14.59
N THR A 392 22.93 -43.22 13.46
CA THR A 392 23.93 -44.29 13.31
C THR A 392 25.28 -43.64 13.33
N PHE A 393 26.01 -43.86 14.42
CA PHE A 393 27.46 -43.65 14.49
C PHE A 393 28.16 -44.59 13.52
N ALA A 394 28.98 -44.12 12.62
CA ALA A 394 30.18 -44.76 12.11
C ALA A 394 31.08 -43.67 11.49
#